data_8e8c26c66cae0174431084d574a64d51
#
_entry.id   8e8c26c66cae0174431084d574a64d51
#
_cell.length_a   1.000
_cell.length_b   1.000
_cell.length_c   1.000
_cell.angle_alpha   90.00
_cell.angle_beta   90.00
_cell.angle_gamma   90.00
#
_symmetry.space_group_name_H-M   'P 1'
#
loop_
_entity.id
_entity.type
_entity.pdbx_description
1 polymer ?
#
loop_
_entity_poly.entity_id
_entity_poly.type
_entity_poly.pdbx_seq_one_letter_code
_entity_poly.pdbx_strand_id
1 'polypeptide(L)'
;MKVYLTNLNESWIVDRLRDEWYQYNNTISVDSIKQAEIIWIIAPWLWKKIKKKHLRDKKVVCSIYHLEDKDFEYKQIRDFKKRDGFVDVYHVISLKTKKELRKLTDKEIIYIPFWSDQFTWYDISDKDSLRKKYNVPLDAYVLGSFQRDTEGSDLKSPKLIKGPDRLVKIIETKNRDSDKLVVLLSGKRRQYIIKELENLNINYKYFEMVETDELNELYNCLDLYVVSSRIEGGPQAIIECGLSKTPIISTDVGIASEFLHSSSLFDMENFQEAIPNTEYAFKKAKSYAMPKGFREYIEMFNSIKLNNII
;
A
#
# COMPACT_ATOMS: atom_id res chain seq x y z
N MET A 1 -20.52 19.80 6.67
CA MET A 1 -19.83 18.55 7.05
C MET A 1 -18.42 18.90 7.56
N LYS A 2 -18.03 18.37 8.72
CA LYS A 2 -16.71 18.56 9.32
C LYS A 2 -16.13 17.20 9.71
N VAL A 3 -15.02 16.82 9.08
CA VAL A 3 -14.38 15.51 9.23
C VAL A 3 -13.06 15.66 10.00
N TYR A 4 -12.89 14.85 11.04
CA TYR A 4 -11.64 14.74 11.78
C TYR A 4 -10.96 13.41 11.43
N LEU A 5 -9.74 13.46 10.91
CA LEU A 5 -8.92 12.27 10.67
C LEU A 5 -8.04 12.00 11.89
N THR A 6 -8.00 10.74 12.30
CA THR A 6 -7.07 10.32 13.36
C THR A 6 -5.62 10.46 12.91
N ASN A 7 -4.74 10.82 13.87
CA ASN A 7 -3.33 11.05 13.62
C ASN A 7 -2.48 9.91 14.21
N LEU A 8 -1.49 9.42 13.46
CA LEU A 8 -0.59 8.36 13.89
C LEU A 8 0.74 8.91 14.42
N ASN A 9 1.31 9.94 13.77
CA ASN A 9 2.63 10.53 14.06
C ASN A 9 3.78 9.52 14.01
N GLU A 10 3.79 8.62 13.05
CA GLU A 10 4.83 7.60 12.87
C GLU A 10 5.65 7.81 11.59
N SER A 11 5.46 8.94 10.88
CA SER A 11 6.11 9.27 9.60
C SER A 11 5.96 8.14 8.56
N TRP A 12 4.75 7.57 8.46
CA TRP A 12 4.45 6.45 7.58
C TRP A 12 3.32 6.79 6.61
N ILE A 13 2.95 5.82 5.75
CA ILE A 13 1.91 5.95 4.72
C ILE A 13 0.60 6.56 5.24
N VAL A 14 0.20 6.24 6.47
CA VAL A 14 -1.04 6.77 7.07
C VAL A 14 -0.95 8.27 7.31
N ASP A 15 0.21 8.77 7.72
CA ASP A 15 0.44 10.21 7.91
C ASP A 15 0.48 10.93 6.56
N ARG A 16 1.13 10.34 5.53
CA ARG A 16 1.10 10.85 4.15
C ARG A 16 -0.33 10.98 3.63
N LEU A 17 -1.14 9.92 3.73
CA LEU A 17 -2.54 9.95 3.29
C LEU A 17 -3.35 11.02 4.02
N ARG A 18 -3.09 11.23 5.32
CA ARG A 18 -3.73 12.28 6.09
C ARG A 18 -3.35 13.66 5.57
N ASP A 19 -2.07 13.91 5.34
CA ASP A 19 -1.56 15.20 4.88
C ASP A 19 -2.08 15.54 3.47
N GLU A 20 -2.06 14.58 2.55
CA GLU A 20 -2.68 14.69 1.22
C GLU A 20 -4.17 15.03 1.33
N TRP A 21 -4.91 14.34 2.22
CA TRP A 21 -6.32 14.65 2.46
C TRP A 21 -6.52 16.10 2.93
N TYR A 22 -5.77 16.54 3.93
CA TYR A 22 -5.91 17.90 4.48
C TYR A 22 -5.51 18.97 3.46
N GLN A 23 -4.53 18.71 2.62
CA GLN A 23 -4.11 19.64 1.57
C GLN A 23 -5.26 19.98 0.60
N TYR A 24 -6.03 19.00 0.20
CA TYR A 24 -7.09 19.16 -0.80
C TYR A 24 -8.49 19.34 -0.22
N ASN A 25 -8.74 18.94 1.01
CA ASN A 25 -10.07 18.91 1.64
C ASN A 25 -10.11 19.74 2.94
N ASN A 26 -9.30 20.79 3.06
CA ASN A 26 -9.20 21.63 4.25
C ASN A 26 -10.53 22.30 4.64
N THR A 27 -11.38 22.62 3.66
CA THR A 27 -12.70 23.26 3.90
C THR A 27 -13.68 22.39 4.67
N ILE A 28 -13.55 21.08 4.57
CA ILE A 28 -14.38 20.09 5.25
C ILE A 28 -13.64 19.36 6.37
N SER A 29 -12.36 19.61 6.54
CA SER A 29 -11.50 18.98 7.56
C SER A 29 -11.37 19.85 8.80
N VAL A 30 -11.16 19.22 9.95
CA VAL A 30 -10.93 19.91 11.25
C VAL A 30 -9.83 19.20 12.02
N ASP A 31 -8.99 20.00 12.71
CA ASP A 31 -7.89 19.47 13.53
C ASP A 31 -8.33 19.07 14.95
N SER A 32 -9.51 19.52 15.36
CA SER A 32 -10.06 19.19 16.67
C SER A 32 -11.23 18.23 16.57
N ILE A 33 -11.15 17.10 17.25
CA ILE A 33 -12.24 16.13 17.34
C ILE A 33 -13.52 16.73 17.92
N LYS A 34 -13.42 17.80 18.73
CA LYS A 34 -14.60 18.49 19.29
C LYS A 34 -15.43 19.16 18.20
N GLN A 35 -14.80 19.69 17.16
CA GLN A 35 -15.44 20.39 16.04
C GLN A 35 -15.98 19.45 14.97
N ALA A 36 -15.59 18.17 15.01
CA ALA A 36 -15.97 17.18 14.01
C ALA A 36 -17.45 16.80 14.13
N GLU A 37 -18.09 16.56 13.00
CA GLU A 37 -19.34 15.82 12.87
C GLU A 37 -19.07 14.33 12.62
N ILE A 38 -17.98 14.03 11.88
CA ILE A 38 -17.54 12.70 11.52
C ILE A 38 -16.10 12.49 12.02
N ILE A 39 -15.85 11.36 12.65
CA ILE A 39 -14.51 10.88 12.99
C ILE A 39 -14.13 9.82 11.97
N TRP A 40 -13.07 10.06 11.20
CA TRP A 40 -12.48 9.06 10.34
C TRP A 40 -11.28 8.42 11.03
N ILE A 41 -11.45 7.18 11.47
CA ILE A 41 -10.39 6.34 12.01
C ILE A 41 -9.63 5.74 10.83
N ILE A 42 -8.58 6.44 10.37
CA ILE A 42 -7.81 6.07 9.18
C ILE A 42 -7.02 4.77 9.36
N ALA A 43 -6.67 4.39 10.60
CA ALA A 43 -6.02 3.13 10.93
C ALA A 43 -6.74 2.47 12.13
N PRO A 44 -7.18 1.20 12.01
CA PRO A 44 -8.15 0.61 12.94
C PRO A 44 -7.68 0.56 14.40
N TRP A 45 -6.39 0.47 14.68
CA TRP A 45 -5.86 0.46 16.04
C TRP A 45 -5.94 1.81 16.75
N LEU A 46 -6.12 2.92 16.03
CA LEU A 46 -6.20 4.27 16.59
C LEU A 46 -7.49 4.53 17.36
N TRP A 47 -8.52 3.70 17.22
CA TRP A 47 -9.78 3.87 17.95
C TRP A 47 -9.59 3.95 19.46
N LYS A 48 -8.58 3.26 20.01
CA LYS A 48 -8.26 3.25 21.45
C LYS A 48 -7.72 4.59 21.95
N LYS A 49 -7.14 5.40 21.08
CA LYS A 49 -6.62 6.74 21.42
C LYS A 49 -7.75 7.77 21.52
N ILE A 50 -8.96 7.44 21.08
CA ILE A 50 -10.10 8.34 21.10
C ILE A 50 -10.94 8.11 22.37
N LYS A 51 -11.30 9.19 23.05
CA LYS A 51 -12.21 9.11 24.20
C LYS A 51 -13.57 8.55 23.74
N LYS A 52 -14.08 7.53 24.44
CA LYS A 52 -15.34 6.84 24.10
C LYS A 52 -16.54 7.80 23.96
N LYS A 53 -16.56 8.90 24.72
CA LYS A 53 -17.58 9.95 24.59
C LYS A 53 -17.65 10.46 23.14
N HIS A 54 -16.53 10.80 22.53
CA HIS A 54 -16.55 11.31 21.15
C HIS A 54 -16.98 10.24 20.14
N LEU A 55 -16.65 8.98 20.37
CA LEU A 55 -17.09 7.87 19.52
C LEU A 55 -18.61 7.61 19.62
N ARG A 56 -19.25 8.00 20.72
CA ARG A 56 -20.72 7.87 20.89
C ARG A 56 -21.48 9.07 20.36
N ASP A 57 -20.88 10.26 20.47
CA ASP A 57 -21.57 11.52 20.16
C ASP A 57 -21.43 11.93 18.68
N LYS A 58 -20.61 11.21 17.90
CA LYS A 58 -20.27 11.56 16.52
C LYS A 58 -20.39 10.34 15.61
N LYS A 59 -20.54 10.59 14.31
CA LYS A 59 -20.45 9.52 13.30
C LYS A 59 -19.02 9.02 13.19
N VAL A 60 -18.84 7.72 13.04
CA VAL A 60 -17.52 7.07 13.01
C VAL A 60 -17.39 6.24 11.75
N VAL A 61 -16.42 6.60 10.92
CA VAL A 61 -15.91 5.79 9.80
C VAL A 61 -14.61 5.15 10.22
N CYS A 62 -14.44 3.86 9.95
CA CYS A 62 -13.20 3.15 10.25
C CYS A 62 -12.66 2.45 9.00
N SER A 63 -11.44 2.80 8.58
CA SER A 63 -10.75 2.12 7.48
C SER A 63 -10.14 0.81 7.93
N ILE A 64 -10.36 -0.25 7.15
CA ILE A 64 -9.75 -1.56 7.29
C ILE A 64 -9.01 -1.87 6.00
N TYR A 65 -7.69 -2.06 6.09
CA TYR A 65 -6.86 -2.31 4.91
C TYR A 65 -6.70 -3.78 4.58
N HIS A 66 -6.58 -4.64 5.60
CA HIS A 66 -6.55 -6.10 5.48
C HIS A 66 -6.97 -6.75 6.80
N LEU A 67 -7.30 -8.02 6.72
CA LEU A 67 -7.52 -8.91 7.85
C LEU A 67 -6.53 -10.06 7.70
N GLU A 68 -5.80 -10.40 8.77
CA GLU A 68 -4.86 -11.51 8.77
C GLU A 68 -5.61 -12.79 9.14
N ASP A 69 -5.72 -13.73 8.17
CA ASP A 69 -6.54 -14.96 8.32
C ASP A 69 -6.05 -15.91 9.43
N LYS A 70 -4.74 -15.87 9.76
CA LYS A 70 -4.12 -16.87 10.65
C LYS A 70 -4.06 -16.47 12.11
N ASP A 71 -4.26 -15.20 12.43
CA ASP A 71 -4.06 -14.65 13.78
C ASP A 71 -5.26 -13.86 14.30
N PHE A 72 -6.48 -14.17 13.82
CA PHE A 72 -7.68 -13.68 14.49
C PHE A 72 -7.85 -14.42 15.82
N GLU A 73 -6.81 -14.31 16.66
CA GLU A 73 -6.86 -14.76 18.05
C GLU A 73 -8.08 -14.17 18.74
N TYR A 74 -8.62 -14.87 19.70
CA TYR A 74 -9.75 -14.43 20.53
C TYR A 74 -9.63 -12.95 20.98
N LYS A 75 -8.40 -12.49 21.24
CA LYS A 75 -8.09 -11.10 21.61
C LYS A 75 -8.39 -10.10 20.48
N GLN A 76 -8.07 -10.43 19.24
CA GLN A 76 -8.31 -9.56 18.07
C GLN A 76 -9.79 -9.50 17.73
N ILE A 77 -10.49 -10.62 17.78
CA ILE A 77 -11.96 -10.67 17.60
C ILE A 77 -12.65 -9.84 18.68
N ARG A 78 -12.22 -9.96 19.94
CA ARG A 78 -12.76 -9.16 21.04
C ARG A 78 -12.50 -7.66 20.86
N ASP A 79 -11.32 -7.29 20.38
CA ASP A 79 -10.97 -5.90 20.11
C ASP A 79 -11.80 -5.35 18.93
N PHE A 80 -11.94 -6.14 17.87
CA PHE A 80 -12.80 -5.82 16.74
C PHE A 80 -14.25 -5.56 17.20
N LYS A 81 -14.87 -6.50 17.94
CA LYS A 81 -16.24 -6.36 18.45
C LYS A 81 -16.43 -5.12 19.31
N LYS A 82 -15.43 -4.76 20.12
CA LYS A 82 -15.48 -3.53 20.93
C LYS A 82 -15.48 -2.26 20.06
N ARG A 83 -14.65 -2.23 19.00
CA ARG A 83 -14.58 -1.14 18.05
C ARG A 83 -15.87 -1.07 17.23
N ASP A 84 -16.36 -2.21 16.77
CA ASP A 84 -17.58 -2.35 15.98
C ASP A 84 -18.80 -1.69 16.63
N GLY A 85 -18.89 -1.75 17.96
CA GLY A 85 -19.94 -1.05 18.72
C GLY A 85 -19.90 0.49 18.65
N PHE A 86 -18.85 1.08 18.08
CA PHE A 86 -18.72 2.53 17.90
C PHE A 86 -18.69 2.95 16.43
N VAL A 87 -18.46 2.03 15.50
CA VAL A 87 -18.33 2.33 14.08
C VAL A 87 -19.73 2.38 13.44
N ASP A 88 -20.01 3.41 12.65
CA ASP A 88 -21.23 3.50 11.84
C ASP A 88 -21.00 2.83 10.47
N VAL A 89 -19.86 3.11 9.84
CA VAL A 89 -19.51 2.62 8.49
C VAL A 89 -18.05 2.19 8.45
N TYR A 90 -17.78 1.08 7.83
CA TYR A 90 -16.43 0.66 7.48
C TYR A 90 -16.07 1.09 6.06
N HIS A 91 -14.84 1.58 5.90
CA HIS A 91 -14.21 1.82 4.62
C HIS A 91 -13.15 0.75 4.37
N VAL A 92 -13.09 0.23 3.15
CA VAL A 92 -12.07 -0.73 2.70
C VAL A 92 -11.55 -0.33 1.33
N ILE A 93 -10.28 -0.66 1.07
CA ILE A 93 -9.58 -0.29 -0.18
C ILE A 93 -9.54 -1.42 -1.22
N SER A 94 -9.97 -2.64 -0.86
CA SER A 94 -10.04 -3.77 -1.77
C SER A 94 -11.33 -4.56 -1.60
N LEU A 95 -11.79 -5.17 -2.68
CA LEU A 95 -12.96 -6.05 -2.68
C LEU A 95 -12.70 -7.31 -1.86
N LYS A 96 -11.45 -7.78 -1.81
CA LYS A 96 -11.03 -8.90 -0.99
C LYS A 96 -11.24 -8.62 0.49
N THR A 97 -10.74 -7.47 0.98
CA THR A 97 -10.97 -7.03 2.36
C THR A 97 -12.46 -6.82 2.66
N LYS A 98 -13.23 -6.30 1.69
CA LYS A 98 -14.70 -6.16 1.84
C LYS A 98 -15.37 -7.51 2.10
N LYS A 99 -15.01 -8.53 1.32
CA LYS A 99 -15.55 -9.89 1.47
C LYS A 99 -15.19 -10.53 2.82
N GLU A 100 -13.97 -10.34 3.27
CA GLU A 100 -13.50 -10.84 4.57
C GLU A 100 -14.18 -10.13 5.74
N LEU A 101 -14.25 -8.80 5.68
CA LEU A 101 -14.84 -7.99 6.75
C LEU A 101 -16.35 -8.26 6.90
N ARG A 102 -17.06 -8.57 5.80
CA ARG A 102 -18.50 -8.92 5.85
C ARG A 102 -18.79 -10.14 6.73
N LYS A 103 -17.83 -11.03 6.95
CA LYS A 103 -17.96 -12.18 7.86
C LYS A 103 -17.95 -11.79 9.35
N LEU A 104 -17.52 -10.57 9.68
CA LEU A 104 -17.28 -10.11 11.04
C LEU A 104 -18.29 -9.07 11.52
N THR A 105 -19.01 -8.41 10.60
CA THR A 105 -19.93 -7.32 10.93
C THR A 105 -21.07 -7.20 9.92
N ASP A 106 -22.23 -6.77 10.40
CA ASP A 106 -23.40 -6.42 9.59
C ASP A 106 -23.42 -4.92 9.23
N LYS A 107 -22.46 -4.14 9.71
CA LYS A 107 -22.32 -2.72 9.39
C LYS A 107 -22.14 -2.50 7.89
N GLU A 108 -22.51 -1.33 7.42
CA GLU A 108 -22.21 -0.92 6.04
C GLU A 108 -20.72 -0.95 5.79
N ILE A 109 -20.30 -1.53 4.64
CA ILE A 109 -18.90 -1.60 4.19
C ILE A 109 -18.82 -0.95 2.82
N ILE A 110 -18.18 0.20 2.75
CA ILE A 110 -17.99 0.96 1.51
C ILE A 110 -16.59 0.68 0.98
N TYR A 111 -16.52 0.26 -0.29
CA TYR A 111 -15.27 0.06 -1.01
C TYR A 111 -14.93 1.33 -1.76
N ILE A 112 -13.79 1.92 -1.45
CA ILE A 112 -13.20 3.04 -2.17
C ILE A 112 -11.69 2.79 -2.21
N PRO A 113 -11.05 2.66 -3.38
CA PRO A 113 -9.61 2.51 -3.49
C PRO A 113 -8.85 3.72 -2.95
N PHE A 114 -7.55 3.57 -2.72
CA PHE A 114 -6.71 4.72 -2.45
C PHE A 114 -6.74 5.71 -3.62
N TRP A 115 -6.68 7.01 -3.30
CA TRP A 115 -6.30 8.01 -4.29
C TRP A 115 -4.81 7.87 -4.64
N SER A 116 -4.40 8.47 -5.74
CA SER A 116 -3.04 8.42 -6.22
C SER A 116 -2.46 9.82 -6.39
N ASP A 117 -1.22 9.99 -5.98
CA ASP A 117 -0.48 11.24 -6.08
C ASP A 117 0.36 11.27 -7.36
N GLN A 118 -0.21 11.81 -8.44
CA GLN A 118 0.45 11.96 -9.72
C GLN A 118 1.50 13.10 -9.75
N PHE A 119 1.63 13.87 -8.70
CA PHE A 119 2.64 14.93 -8.60
C PHE A 119 3.95 14.40 -8.02
N THR A 120 3.86 13.39 -7.20
CA THR A 120 5.01 12.68 -6.62
C THR A 120 5.45 11.50 -7.49
N TRP A 121 4.48 10.75 -8.03
CA TRP A 121 4.76 9.56 -8.83
C TRP A 121 4.45 9.82 -10.31
N TYR A 122 5.47 9.78 -11.15
CA TYR A 122 5.35 10.05 -12.59
C TYR A 122 6.47 9.39 -13.37
N ASP A 123 6.22 9.19 -14.66
CA ASP A 123 7.16 8.62 -15.63
C ASP A 123 8.26 9.63 -15.97
N ILE A 124 9.52 9.24 -15.82
CA ILE A 124 10.69 10.02 -16.17
C ILE A 124 11.29 9.41 -17.44
N SER A 125 11.30 10.17 -18.51
CA SER A 125 11.70 9.68 -19.85
C SER A 125 13.18 9.32 -19.96
N ASP A 126 14.08 10.04 -19.26
CA ASP A 126 15.53 9.84 -19.30
C ASP A 126 15.99 8.83 -18.24
N LYS A 127 15.66 7.56 -18.47
CA LYS A 127 16.07 6.45 -17.59
C LYS A 127 17.58 6.22 -17.53
N ASP A 128 18.28 6.50 -18.63
CA ASP A 128 19.73 6.32 -18.70
C ASP A 128 20.47 7.28 -17.77
N SER A 129 20.03 8.54 -17.70
CA SER A 129 20.59 9.51 -16.75
C SER A 129 20.34 9.10 -15.30
N LEU A 130 19.12 8.57 -15.00
CA LEU A 130 18.82 8.05 -13.66
C LEU A 130 19.71 6.84 -13.31
N ARG A 131 19.85 5.87 -14.21
CA ARG A 131 20.74 4.73 -13.98
C ARG A 131 22.18 5.15 -13.74
N LYS A 132 22.70 6.13 -14.48
CA LYS A 132 24.03 6.72 -14.24
C LYS A 132 24.12 7.37 -12.86
N LYS A 133 23.11 8.17 -12.46
CA LYS A 133 23.03 8.82 -11.14
C LYS A 133 23.15 7.79 -10.01
N TYR A 134 22.46 6.66 -10.13
CA TYR A 134 22.45 5.59 -9.12
C TYR A 134 23.52 4.51 -9.32
N ASN A 135 24.45 4.71 -10.24
CA ASN A 135 25.50 3.74 -10.60
C ASN A 135 24.94 2.36 -10.97
N VAL A 136 23.82 2.33 -11.69
CA VAL A 136 23.22 1.12 -12.25
C VAL A 136 23.71 0.97 -13.69
N PRO A 137 24.26 -0.20 -14.09
CA PRO A 137 24.72 -0.42 -15.46
C PRO A 137 23.57 -0.26 -16.46
N LEU A 138 23.82 0.43 -17.60
CA LEU A 138 22.79 0.72 -18.59
C LEU A 138 22.28 -0.54 -19.31
N ASP A 139 23.12 -1.55 -19.40
CA ASP A 139 22.85 -2.84 -20.04
C ASP A 139 22.35 -3.92 -19.05
N ALA A 140 22.14 -3.55 -17.79
CA ALA A 140 21.60 -4.45 -16.79
C ALA A 140 20.08 -4.60 -16.90
N TYR A 141 19.60 -5.81 -16.59
CA TYR A 141 18.19 -6.01 -16.26
C TYR A 141 17.98 -5.67 -14.77
N VAL A 142 17.17 -4.65 -14.49
CA VAL A 142 17.03 -4.08 -13.15
C VAL A 142 15.70 -4.52 -12.52
N LEU A 143 15.78 -5.37 -11.49
CA LEU A 143 14.63 -5.85 -10.72
C LEU A 143 14.55 -5.10 -9.39
N GLY A 144 13.38 -4.56 -9.06
CA GLY A 144 13.17 -3.77 -7.84
C GLY A 144 12.23 -4.41 -6.83
N SER A 145 12.51 -4.15 -5.54
CA SER A 145 11.63 -4.44 -4.42
C SER A 145 11.90 -3.48 -3.26
N PHE A 146 10.95 -2.62 -2.91
CA PHE A 146 11.11 -1.53 -1.94
C PHE A 146 10.30 -1.74 -0.67
N GLN A 147 10.08 -3.00 -0.28
CA GLN A 147 9.30 -3.35 0.89
C GLN A 147 10.16 -3.98 1.99
N ARG A 148 9.79 -3.77 3.24
CA ARG A 148 10.41 -4.45 4.38
C ARG A 148 10.27 -5.97 4.26
N ASP A 149 11.37 -6.70 4.42
CA ASP A 149 11.41 -8.16 4.30
C ASP A 149 11.93 -8.89 5.54
N THR A 150 12.45 -8.15 6.52
CA THR A 150 13.09 -8.72 7.71
C THR A 150 12.32 -8.32 8.98
N GLU A 151 12.18 -9.25 9.92
CA GLU A 151 11.58 -9.05 11.24
C GLU A 151 12.52 -9.53 12.36
N GLY A 152 12.05 -9.43 13.61
CA GLY A 152 12.85 -9.75 14.78
C GLY A 152 13.85 -8.65 15.16
N SER A 153 14.35 -8.70 16.39
CA SER A 153 15.37 -7.76 16.90
C SER A 153 16.77 -8.10 16.39
N ASP A 154 16.98 -9.36 16.00
CA ASP A 154 18.23 -9.87 15.45
C ASP A 154 18.43 -9.54 13.96
N LEU A 155 17.40 -9.00 13.30
CA LEU A 155 17.39 -8.64 11.88
C LEU A 155 17.75 -9.80 10.94
N LYS A 156 17.41 -11.05 11.30
CA LYS A 156 17.74 -12.25 10.50
C LYS A 156 16.52 -12.95 9.94
N SER A 157 15.43 -12.95 10.71
CA SER A 157 14.22 -13.69 10.36
C SER A 157 13.49 -13.07 9.17
N PRO A 158 13.08 -13.87 8.16
CA PRO A 158 12.27 -13.35 7.06
C PRO A 158 10.89 -12.96 7.55
N LYS A 159 10.40 -11.82 7.13
CA LYS A 159 9.01 -11.43 7.31
C LYS A 159 8.14 -12.14 6.26
N LEU A 160 7.81 -13.40 6.50
CA LEU A 160 7.16 -14.29 5.53
C LEU A 160 5.87 -13.75 4.94
N ILE A 161 5.10 -12.95 5.69
CA ILE A 161 3.90 -12.27 5.18
C ILE A 161 4.20 -11.37 3.97
N LYS A 162 5.43 -10.82 3.89
CA LYS A 162 5.91 -10.01 2.76
C LYS A 162 6.57 -10.83 1.64
N GLY A 163 6.70 -12.14 1.82
CA GLY A 163 7.18 -13.08 0.81
C GLY A 163 8.64 -12.91 0.35
N PRO A 164 9.62 -12.60 1.23
CA PRO A 164 11.01 -12.45 0.81
C PRO A 164 11.60 -13.74 0.24
N ASP A 165 11.21 -14.89 0.75
CA ASP A 165 11.56 -16.21 0.24
C ASP A 165 11.05 -16.45 -1.19
N ARG A 166 9.83 -15.95 -1.50
CA ARG A 166 9.27 -15.97 -2.86
C ARG A 166 10.05 -15.04 -3.79
N LEU A 167 10.43 -13.86 -3.28
CA LEU A 167 11.23 -12.89 -4.03
C LEU A 167 12.59 -13.49 -4.40
N VAL A 168 13.28 -14.15 -3.45
CA VAL A 168 14.56 -14.85 -3.72
C VAL A 168 14.40 -15.84 -4.87
N LYS A 169 13.36 -16.70 -4.83
CA LYS A 169 13.11 -17.68 -5.89
C LYS A 169 12.87 -17.03 -7.26
N ILE A 170 12.15 -15.90 -7.30
CA ILE A 170 11.94 -15.14 -8.55
C ILE A 170 13.26 -14.56 -9.06
N ILE A 171 14.05 -13.96 -8.17
CA ILE A 171 15.36 -13.39 -8.51
C ILE A 171 16.33 -14.47 -9.03
N GLU A 172 16.42 -15.62 -8.35
CA GLU A 172 17.25 -16.76 -8.80
C GLU A 172 16.87 -17.21 -10.22
N THR A 173 15.57 -17.29 -10.50
CA THR A 173 15.08 -17.69 -11.83
C THR A 173 15.48 -16.65 -12.87
N LYS A 174 15.24 -15.36 -12.59
CA LYS A 174 15.62 -14.26 -13.50
C LYS A 174 17.14 -14.16 -13.70
N ASN A 175 17.95 -14.49 -12.70
CA ASN A 175 19.40 -14.49 -12.81
C ASN A 175 19.92 -15.61 -13.72
N ARG A 176 19.19 -16.72 -13.87
CA ARG A 176 19.54 -17.77 -14.85
C ARG A 176 19.24 -17.32 -16.28
N ASP A 177 18.25 -16.44 -16.44
CA ASP A 177 17.82 -15.94 -17.75
C ASP A 177 18.63 -14.72 -18.22
N SER A 178 19.40 -14.08 -17.32
CA SER A 178 20.16 -12.86 -17.63
C SER A 178 21.47 -12.78 -16.84
N ASP A 179 22.59 -12.76 -17.56
CA ASP A 179 23.93 -12.63 -16.97
C ASP A 179 24.20 -11.25 -16.34
N LYS A 180 23.29 -10.29 -16.52
CA LYS A 180 23.46 -8.90 -16.08
C LYS A 180 22.33 -8.42 -15.18
N LEU A 181 21.81 -9.31 -14.32
CA LEU A 181 20.79 -8.92 -13.34
C LEU A 181 21.39 -8.02 -12.26
N VAL A 182 20.70 -6.93 -11.96
CA VAL A 182 20.93 -6.08 -10.79
C VAL A 182 19.65 -5.95 -9.99
N VAL A 183 19.70 -6.22 -8.68
CA VAL A 183 18.56 -6.05 -7.79
C VAL A 183 18.64 -4.69 -7.09
N LEU A 184 17.62 -3.88 -7.23
CA LEU A 184 17.54 -2.56 -6.61
C LEU A 184 16.59 -2.63 -5.41
N LEU A 185 17.13 -2.31 -4.24
CA LEU A 185 16.45 -2.41 -2.96
C LEU A 185 16.30 -1.03 -2.31
N SER A 186 15.14 -0.74 -1.71
CA SER A 186 14.95 0.40 -0.84
C SER A 186 14.10 0.03 0.38
N GLY A 187 14.06 0.93 1.38
CA GLY A 187 13.32 0.75 2.62
C GLY A 187 14.12 0.07 3.73
N LYS A 188 13.62 0.18 4.96
CA LYS A 188 14.25 -0.39 6.15
C LYS A 188 14.09 -1.90 6.23
N ARG A 189 15.03 -2.53 6.96
CA ARG A 189 14.98 -3.96 7.31
C ARG A 189 14.96 -4.85 6.07
N ARG A 190 16.05 -4.74 5.27
CA ARG A 190 16.31 -5.54 4.07
C ARG A 190 17.39 -6.60 4.27
N GLN A 191 17.78 -6.88 5.52
CA GLN A 191 18.92 -7.75 5.85
C GLN A 191 18.74 -9.19 5.36
N TYR A 192 17.51 -9.71 5.39
CA TYR A 192 17.24 -11.07 4.90
C TYR A 192 17.56 -11.17 3.38
N ILE A 193 16.94 -10.31 2.57
CA ILE A 193 17.13 -10.38 1.12
C ILE A 193 18.57 -10.06 0.72
N ILE A 194 19.22 -9.10 1.38
CA ILE A 194 20.63 -8.75 1.14
C ILE A 194 21.51 -9.97 1.37
N LYS A 195 21.34 -10.68 2.48
CA LYS A 195 22.10 -11.90 2.77
C LYS A 195 21.88 -12.98 1.71
N GLU A 196 20.66 -13.18 1.26
CA GLU A 196 20.38 -14.18 0.21
C GLU A 196 21.01 -13.78 -1.12
N LEU A 197 21.00 -12.50 -1.49
CA LEU A 197 21.66 -12.01 -2.71
C LEU A 197 23.20 -12.21 -2.64
N GLU A 198 23.80 -11.95 -1.48
CA GLU A 198 25.23 -12.21 -1.22
C GLU A 198 25.57 -13.69 -1.35
N ASN A 199 24.77 -14.58 -0.76
CA ASN A 199 24.92 -16.02 -0.86
C ASN A 199 24.84 -16.54 -2.32
N LEU A 200 24.03 -15.88 -3.14
CA LEU A 200 23.81 -16.23 -4.55
C LEU A 200 24.77 -15.50 -5.51
N ASN A 201 25.66 -14.64 -4.99
CA ASN A 201 26.54 -13.76 -5.78
C ASN A 201 25.77 -12.91 -6.81
N ILE A 202 24.59 -12.41 -6.44
CA ILE A 202 23.75 -11.54 -7.28
C ILE A 202 24.06 -10.08 -6.95
N ASN A 203 24.33 -9.28 -7.98
CA ASN A 203 24.58 -7.85 -7.81
C ASN A 203 23.35 -7.12 -7.32
N TYR A 204 23.53 -6.26 -6.33
CA TYR A 204 22.45 -5.41 -5.82
C TYR A 204 22.91 -4.00 -5.47
N LYS A 205 21.96 -3.07 -5.41
CA LYS A 205 22.10 -1.72 -4.86
C LYS A 205 21.06 -1.55 -3.76
N TYR A 206 21.46 -0.99 -2.63
CA TYR A 206 20.57 -0.76 -1.50
C TYR A 206 20.57 0.70 -1.08
N PHE A 207 19.38 1.30 -1.08
CA PHE A 207 19.10 2.66 -0.63
C PHE A 207 18.15 2.57 0.56
N GLU A 208 18.66 2.66 1.79
CA GLU A 208 17.86 2.30 2.98
C GLU A 208 16.60 3.14 3.13
N MET A 209 16.78 4.45 3.21
CA MET A 209 15.68 5.40 3.29
C MET A 209 16.00 6.58 2.39
N VAL A 210 15.18 6.74 1.39
CA VAL A 210 15.27 7.84 0.42
C VAL A 210 14.05 8.73 0.56
N GLU A 211 14.19 9.98 0.16
CA GLU A 211 13.05 10.89 0.03
C GLU A 211 12.11 10.43 -1.10
N THR A 212 10.89 10.92 -1.08
CA THR A 212 9.83 10.44 -1.98
C THR A 212 10.17 10.68 -3.46
N ASP A 213 10.78 11.83 -3.78
CA ASP A 213 11.22 12.15 -5.14
C ASP A 213 12.30 11.19 -5.62
N GLU A 214 13.26 10.89 -4.75
CA GLU A 214 14.31 9.92 -5.04
C GLU A 214 13.74 8.49 -5.20
N LEU A 215 12.71 8.15 -4.42
CA LEU A 215 12.03 6.87 -4.56
C LEU A 215 11.33 6.75 -5.93
N ASN A 216 10.72 7.85 -6.43
CA ASN A 216 10.18 7.88 -7.78
C ASN A 216 11.26 7.68 -8.85
N GLU A 217 12.43 8.30 -8.69
CA GLU A 217 13.57 8.07 -9.59
C GLU A 217 14.02 6.60 -9.58
N LEU A 218 14.06 5.97 -8.39
CA LEU A 218 14.41 4.55 -8.27
C LEU A 218 13.40 3.65 -8.97
N TYR A 219 12.09 3.94 -8.89
CA TYR A 219 11.08 3.22 -9.67
C TYR A 219 11.35 3.34 -11.17
N ASN A 220 11.71 4.52 -11.65
CA ASN A 220 12.01 4.76 -13.06
C ASN A 220 13.31 4.10 -13.55
N CYS A 221 14.20 3.66 -12.66
CA CYS A 221 15.38 2.86 -13.03
C CYS A 221 15.06 1.40 -13.37
N LEU A 222 13.87 0.90 -13.01
CA LEU A 222 13.55 -0.53 -13.05
C LEU A 222 13.06 -1.00 -14.43
N ASP A 223 13.40 -2.25 -14.74
CA ASP A 223 12.76 -3.03 -15.82
C ASP A 223 11.61 -3.88 -15.28
N LEU A 224 11.64 -4.23 -13.98
CA LEU A 224 10.58 -4.96 -13.31
C LEU A 224 10.53 -4.66 -11.81
N TYR A 225 9.36 -4.34 -11.30
CA TYR A 225 9.07 -4.36 -9.86
C TYR A 225 8.30 -5.60 -9.47
N VAL A 226 8.63 -6.22 -8.32
CA VAL A 226 7.98 -7.46 -7.88
C VAL A 226 7.34 -7.28 -6.50
N VAL A 227 6.03 -7.55 -6.41
CA VAL A 227 5.30 -7.73 -5.16
C VAL A 227 5.09 -9.22 -4.93
N SER A 228 5.84 -9.80 -3.99
CA SER A 228 5.83 -11.24 -3.68
C SER A 228 5.06 -11.60 -2.41
N SER A 229 4.35 -10.65 -1.82
CA SER A 229 3.69 -10.79 -0.52
C SER A 229 2.65 -11.91 -0.48
N ARG A 230 2.45 -12.49 0.70
CA ARG A 230 1.36 -13.44 0.97
C ARG A 230 0.08 -12.72 1.39
N ILE A 231 0.24 -11.64 2.17
CA ILE A 231 -0.88 -10.82 2.65
C ILE A 231 -0.48 -9.36 2.60
N GLU A 232 -1.34 -8.55 2.03
CA GLU A 232 -1.24 -7.08 1.96
C GLU A 232 -2.63 -6.46 1.97
N GLY A 233 -2.74 -5.26 2.49
CA GLY A 233 -3.96 -4.47 2.36
C GLY A 233 -4.04 -3.76 1.02
N GLY A 234 -3.02 -2.98 0.73
CA GLY A 234 -2.89 -2.24 -0.52
C GLY A 234 -1.43 -1.84 -0.69
N PRO A 235 -0.63 -2.69 -1.37
CA PRO A 235 0.76 -2.35 -1.65
C PRO A 235 0.82 -1.04 -2.44
N GLN A 236 1.32 0.03 -1.82
CA GLN A 236 1.41 1.34 -2.47
C GLN A 236 2.24 1.29 -3.75
N ALA A 237 3.25 0.41 -3.77
CA ALA A 237 4.06 0.16 -4.96
C ALA A 237 3.23 -0.14 -6.23
N ILE A 238 2.02 -0.70 -6.11
CA ILE A 238 1.14 -0.95 -7.26
C ILE A 238 0.68 0.38 -7.88
N ILE A 239 0.29 1.34 -7.06
CA ILE A 239 -0.13 2.66 -7.51
C ILE A 239 1.08 3.48 -7.97
N GLU A 240 2.17 3.43 -7.22
CA GLU A 240 3.42 4.14 -7.48
C GLU A 240 4.05 3.67 -8.81
N CYS A 241 4.17 2.35 -9.03
CA CYS A 241 4.58 1.78 -10.32
C CYS A 241 3.59 2.10 -11.46
N GLY A 242 2.28 2.09 -11.16
CA GLY A 242 1.27 2.47 -12.15
C GLY A 242 1.50 3.88 -12.67
N LEU A 243 1.69 4.86 -11.78
CA LEU A 243 1.90 6.27 -12.17
C LEU A 243 3.27 6.53 -12.79
N SER A 244 4.33 5.90 -12.30
CA SER A 244 5.68 6.01 -12.87
C SER A 244 5.88 5.15 -14.13
N LYS A 245 4.86 4.42 -14.56
CA LYS A 245 4.93 3.46 -15.67
C LYS A 245 6.04 2.43 -15.51
N THR A 246 6.34 2.06 -14.28
CA THR A 246 7.28 1.00 -13.98
C THR A 246 6.61 -0.35 -14.21
N PRO A 247 7.20 -1.27 -15.02
CA PRO A 247 6.65 -2.60 -15.19
C PRO A 247 6.55 -3.34 -13.83
N ILE A 248 5.38 -3.90 -13.52
CA ILE A 248 5.13 -4.55 -12.23
C ILE A 248 4.41 -5.88 -12.40
N ILE A 249 4.83 -6.87 -11.62
CA ILE A 249 4.09 -8.11 -11.38
C ILE A 249 3.83 -8.27 -9.89
N SER A 250 2.71 -8.88 -9.54
CA SER A 250 2.28 -9.03 -8.15
C SER A 250 1.61 -10.36 -7.90
N THR A 251 1.81 -10.94 -6.73
CA THR A 251 0.83 -11.90 -6.21
C THR A 251 -0.52 -11.22 -6.08
N ASP A 252 -1.61 -11.99 -6.14
CA ASP A 252 -2.97 -11.43 -5.98
C ASP A 252 -3.25 -11.07 -4.51
N VAL A 253 -2.73 -9.93 -4.08
CA VAL A 253 -2.85 -9.41 -2.71
C VAL A 253 -3.41 -8.00 -2.67
N GLY A 254 -4.24 -7.73 -1.68
CA GLY A 254 -4.83 -6.41 -1.44
C GLY A 254 -5.55 -5.87 -2.68
N ILE A 255 -5.04 -4.76 -3.22
CA ILE A 255 -5.59 -4.06 -4.39
C ILE A 255 -5.07 -4.59 -5.74
N ALA A 256 -4.27 -5.66 -5.75
CA ALA A 256 -3.57 -6.08 -6.97
C ALA A 256 -4.52 -6.38 -8.14
N SER A 257 -5.57 -7.17 -7.92
CA SER A 257 -6.53 -7.52 -8.96
C SER A 257 -7.42 -6.36 -9.42
N GLU A 258 -7.52 -5.30 -8.64
CA GLU A 258 -8.27 -4.09 -9.02
C GLU A 258 -7.45 -3.11 -9.87
N PHE A 259 -6.12 -3.10 -9.69
CA PHE A 259 -5.22 -2.15 -10.35
C PHE A 259 -4.36 -2.75 -11.44
N LEU A 260 -4.10 -4.05 -11.41
CA LEU A 260 -3.27 -4.74 -12.39
C LEU A 260 -4.12 -5.61 -13.33
N HIS A 261 -3.65 -5.76 -14.56
CA HIS A 261 -4.21 -6.71 -15.49
C HIS A 261 -3.92 -8.14 -15.02
N SER A 262 -4.77 -9.09 -15.34
CA SER A 262 -4.60 -10.50 -14.94
C SER A 262 -3.25 -11.09 -15.38
N SER A 263 -2.70 -10.67 -16.53
CA SER A 263 -1.38 -11.10 -16.98
C SER A 263 -0.22 -10.64 -16.08
N SER A 264 -0.43 -9.62 -15.25
CA SER A 264 0.56 -9.11 -14.30
C SER A 264 0.43 -9.74 -12.92
N LEU A 265 -0.56 -10.61 -12.73
CA LEU A 265 -0.77 -11.35 -11.49
C LEU A 265 -0.15 -12.74 -11.60
N PHE A 266 0.40 -13.24 -10.50
CA PHE A 266 1.01 -14.56 -10.44
C PHE A 266 0.78 -15.26 -9.09
N ASP A 267 0.90 -16.57 -9.11
CA ASP A 267 1.25 -17.37 -7.95
C ASP A 267 2.67 -17.98 -8.10
N MET A 268 3.12 -18.74 -7.11
CA MET A 268 4.48 -19.29 -7.15
C MET A 268 4.65 -20.48 -8.10
N GLU A 269 3.59 -20.96 -8.71
CA GLU A 269 3.63 -22.03 -9.71
C GLU A 269 3.81 -21.45 -11.12
N ASN A 270 3.23 -20.26 -11.38
CA ASN A 270 3.20 -19.63 -12.71
C ASN A 270 3.90 -18.25 -12.82
N PHE A 271 4.69 -17.85 -11.83
CA PHE A 271 5.29 -16.51 -11.82
C PHE A 271 6.16 -16.18 -13.05
N GLN A 272 6.68 -17.21 -13.75
CA GLN A 272 7.47 -17.04 -14.97
C GLN A 272 6.61 -16.62 -16.17
N GLU A 273 5.32 -16.89 -16.14
CA GLU A 273 4.35 -16.53 -17.18
C GLU A 273 3.80 -15.12 -17.00
N ALA A 274 4.09 -14.49 -15.84
CA ALA A 274 3.58 -13.15 -15.55
C ALA A 274 4.22 -12.10 -16.47
N ILE A 275 3.34 -11.35 -17.14
CA ILE A 275 3.73 -10.29 -18.08
C ILE A 275 3.16 -8.96 -17.59
N PRO A 276 4.01 -7.98 -17.27
CA PRO A 276 3.56 -6.65 -16.88
C PRO A 276 2.70 -5.97 -17.95
N ASN A 277 1.55 -5.46 -17.57
CA ASN A 277 0.74 -4.59 -18.41
C ASN A 277 0.76 -3.17 -17.84
N THR A 278 1.83 -2.45 -18.14
CA THR A 278 2.12 -1.12 -17.62
C THR A 278 1.05 -0.10 -17.97
N GLU A 279 0.52 -0.16 -19.21
CA GLU A 279 -0.50 0.78 -19.65
C GLU A 279 -1.83 0.60 -18.91
N TYR A 280 -2.21 -0.65 -18.62
CA TYR A 280 -3.39 -0.93 -17.80
C TYR A 280 -3.22 -0.39 -16.38
N ALA A 281 -2.07 -0.68 -15.74
CA ALA A 281 -1.75 -0.19 -14.41
C ALA A 281 -1.75 1.35 -14.33
N PHE A 282 -1.17 2.01 -15.33
CA PHE A 282 -1.17 3.46 -15.45
C PHE A 282 -2.58 4.05 -15.54
N LYS A 283 -3.42 3.52 -16.45
CA LYS A 283 -4.81 3.98 -16.60
C LYS A 283 -5.60 3.82 -15.30
N LYS A 284 -5.43 2.70 -14.61
CA LYS A 284 -6.09 2.45 -13.33
C LYS A 284 -5.60 3.41 -12.24
N ALA A 285 -4.30 3.55 -12.03
CA ALA A 285 -3.77 4.48 -11.05
C ALA A 285 -4.22 5.92 -11.34
N LYS A 286 -4.12 6.37 -12.60
CA LYS A 286 -4.52 7.71 -13.02
C LYS A 286 -6.03 7.99 -12.83
N SER A 287 -6.89 6.98 -12.87
CA SER A 287 -8.34 7.18 -12.65
C SER A 287 -8.67 7.64 -11.23
N TYR A 288 -7.80 7.39 -10.27
CA TYR A 288 -7.90 7.81 -8.87
C TYR A 288 -6.96 8.98 -8.51
N ALA A 289 -6.41 9.67 -9.53
CA ALA A 289 -5.51 10.80 -9.32
C ALA A 289 -6.17 11.94 -8.54
N MET A 290 -5.38 12.56 -7.64
CA MET A 290 -5.82 13.75 -6.88
C MET A 290 -6.12 14.94 -7.80
N PRO A 291 -7.12 15.80 -7.53
CA PRO A 291 -8.07 15.69 -6.42
C PRO A 291 -9.28 14.80 -6.71
N LYS A 292 -9.41 14.28 -7.94
CA LYS A 292 -10.57 13.46 -8.36
C LYS A 292 -10.75 12.21 -7.48
N GLY A 293 -9.67 11.59 -7.06
CA GLY A 293 -9.66 10.41 -6.20
C GLY A 293 -10.33 10.60 -4.83
N PHE A 294 -10.52 11.85 -4.38
CA PHE A 294 -11.24 12.14 -3.13
C PHE A 294 -12.76 12.15 -3.26
N ARG A 295 -13.31 12.13 -4.48
CA ARG A 295 -14.74 12.31 -4.72
C ARG A 295 -15.59 11.28 -4.00
N GLU A 296 -15.28 10.00 -4.16
CA GLU A 296 -16.05 8.91 -3.55
C GLU A 296 -15.97 8.97 -2.01
N TYR A 297 -14.86 9.41 -1.44
CA TYR A 297 -14.72 9.64 0.01
C TYR A 297 -15.65 10.76 0.50
N ILE A 298 -15.72 11.87 -0.24
CA ILE A 298 -16.62 12.99 0.08
C ILE A 298 -18.09 12.54 -0.02
N GLU A 299 -18.41 11.76 -1.05
CA GLU A 299 -19.76 11.17 -1.23
C GLU A 299 -20.11 10.24 -0.06
N MET A 300 -19.19 9.38 0.37
CA MET A 300 -19.34 8.53 1.55
C MET A 300 -19.63 9.36 2.81
N PHE A 301 -18.86 10.41 3.08
CA PHE A 301 -19.09 11.24 4.27
C PHE A 301 -20.42 12.00 4.19
N ASN A 302 -20.86 12.45 3.02
CA ASN A 302 -22.15 13.10 2.83
C ASN A 302 -23.30 12.12 3.07
N SER A 303 -23.23 10.87 2.59
CA SER A 303 -24.29 9.87 2.80
C SER A 303 -24.47 9.54 4.29
N ILE A 304 -23.39 9.44 5.04
CA ILE A 304 -23.42 9.17 6.49
C ILE A 304 -24.08 10.33 7.27
N LYS A 305 -23.90 11.55 6.81
CA LYS A 305 -24.53 12.72 7.41
C LYS A 305 -26.04 12.75 7.16
N LEU A 306 -26.49 12.41 5.96
CA LEU A 306 -27.91 12.44 5.56
C LEU A 306 -28.76 11.40 6.29
N ASN A 307 -28.20 10.23 6.61
CA ASN A 307 -28.90 9.17 7.36
C ASN A 307 -29.28 9.55 8.81
N ASN A 308 -29.02 10.79 9.25
CA ASN A 308 -29.47 11.36 10.53
C ASN A 308 -30.74 12.20 10.45
N ILE A 309 -31.37 12.32 9.26
CA ILE A 309 -32.52 13.23 9.04
C ILE A 309 -33.86 12.44 8.94
N ILE A 310 -33.83 11.11 9.20
CA ILE A 310 -35.04 10.26 9.22
C ILE A 310 -35.31 9.79 10.64
#